data_18ffb4253ffcf6b8327de0ae5bebc576
#
_entry.id   18ffb4253ffcf6b8327de0ae5bebc576
#
_cell.length_a   1.000
_cell.length_b   1.000
_cell.length_c   1.000
_cell.angle_alpha   90.00
_cell.angle_beta   90.00
_cell.angle_gamma   90.00
#
_symmetry.space_group_name_H-M   'P 1'
#
loop_
_entity.id
_entity.type
_entity.pdbx_description
1 polymer ?
#
loop_
_entity_poly.entity_id
_entity_poly.type
_entity_poly.pdbx_seq_one_letter_code
_entity_poly.pdbx_strand_id
1 'polypeptide(L)'
;MPTVVVTGATGAIGSATVAELTRRRAQVIPLSRPSLDLSSFASVRAAARELNRTAGHIDALLHIAAAYLTRYQKNSDRIELMLATNHLGPFLLTNLLRDRLARGGRVITVTAPSGTHVDIDRLLDRDRFSAFHSFGATKAANLLFTFELARRASRWDVRANAFHPGIVRSQLARDGPRVARLAMQWFGRDASRPAQDLVDLALSPAHAGTTGWFFKGGRRIEPPRSTMNVVHQAELWKRSAELVELESGF
;
A
#
# COMPACT_ATOMS: atom_id res chain seq x y z
N MET A 1 17.75 -7.67 14.84
CA MET A 1 17.63 -7.63 13.37
C MET A 1 16.18 -7.29 13.07
N PRO A 2 15.87 -6.19 12.36
CA PRO A 2 14.49 -5.79 12.12
C PRO A 2 13.79 -6.77 11.17
N THR A 3 12.53 -7.07 11.45
CA THR A 3 11.66 -7.91 10.62
C THR A 3 10.78 -7.03 9.74
N VAL A 4 10.86 -7.20 8.43
CA VAL A 4 10.12 -6.37 7.44
C VAL A 4 9.29 -7.26 6.53
N VAL A 5 7.98 -6.99 6.52
CA VAL A 5 7.02 -7.62 5.60
C VAL A 5 6.87 -6.74 4.36
N VAL A 6 7.03 -7.33 3.17
CA VAL A 6 6.99 -6.61 1.88
C VAL A 6 5.93 -7.22 0.98
N THR A 7 4.85 -6.50 0.67
CA THR A 7 3.88 -6.93 -0.33
C THR A 7 4.31 -6.54 -1.74
N GLY A 8 4.01 -7.37 -2.74
CA GLY A 8 4.45 -7.11 -4.12
C GLY A 8 5.95 -7.28 -4.33
N ALA A 9 6.58 -8.18 -3.55
CA ALA A 9 8.03 -8.41 -3.51
C ALA A 9 8.67 -8.77 -4.87
N THR A 10 7.89 -9.28 -5.82
CA THR A 10 8.36 -9.66 -7.17
C THR A 10 8.27 -8.53 -8.20
N GLY A 11 7.62 -7.43 -7.87
CA GLY A 11 7.55 -6.24 -8.74
C GLY A 11 8.87 -5.45 -8.75
N ALA A 12 9.02 -4.50 -9.70
CA ALA A 12 10.27 -3.74 -9.85
C ALA A 12 10.71 -3.03 -8.56
N ILE A 13 9.81 -2.30 -7.90
CA ILE A 13 10.12 -1.64 -6.62
C ILE A 13 10.28 -2.67 -5.51
N GLY A 14 9.40 -3.69 -5.47
CA GLY A 14 9.42 -4.72 -4.43
C GLY A 14 10.71 -5.51 -4.42
N SER A 15 11.19 -5.99 -5.57
CA SER A 15 12.44 -6.76 -5.67
C SER A 15 13.67 -5.91 -5.30
N ALA A 16 13.71 -4.65 -5.75
CA ALA A 16 14.77 -3.72 -5.35
C ALA A 16 14.74 -3.43 -3.84
N THR A 17 13.54 -3.31 -3.25
CA THR A 17 13.37 -3.12 -1.80
C THR A 17 13.81 -4.34 -1.01
N VAL A 18 13.46 -5.55 -1.45
CA VAL A 18 13.93 -6.81 -0.83
C VAL A 18 15.45 -6.89 -0.87
N ALA A 19 16.07 -6.59 -2.02
CA ALA A 19 17.54 -6.61 -2.16
C ALA A 19 18.20 -5.59 -1.19
N GLU A 20 17.68 -4.38 -1.10
CA GLU A 20 18.21 -3.34 -0.20
C GLU A 20 18.05 -3.71 1.28
N LEU A 21 16.90 -4.27 1.68
CA LEU A 21 16.64 -4.77 3.03
C LEU A 21 17.63 -5.90 3.41
N THR A 22 17.84 -6.83 2.50
CA THR A 22 18.81 -7.94 2.68
C THR A 22 20.23 -7.40 2.84
N ARG A 23 20.62 -6.42 2.01
CA ARG A 23 21.94 -5.74 2.13
C ARG A 23 22.10 -5.08 3.51
N ARG A 24 21.00 -4.55 4.09
CA ARG A 24 20.99 -3.97 5.45
C ARG A 24 20.79 -5.00 6.55
N ARG A 25 20.86 -6.27 6.24
CA ARG A 25 20.72 -7.38 7.20
C ARG A 25 19.38 -7.39 7.93
N ALA A 26 18.30 -6.96 7.30
CA ALA A 26 16.95 -7.14 7.82
C ALA A 26 16.46 -8.57 7.56
N GLN A 27 15.62 -9.09 8.44
CA GLN A 27 14.81 -10.28 8.17
C GLN A 27 13.65 -9.87 7.27
N VAL A 28 13.65 -10.33 6.02
CA VAL A 28 12.62 -9.97 5.05
C VAL A 28 11.62 -11.10 4.91
N ILE A 29 10.33 -10.76 5.01
CA ILE A 29 9.21 -11.67 4.68
C ILE A 29 8.58 -11.16 3.38
N PRO A 30 9.03 -11.68 2.22
CA PRO A 30 8.53 -11.25 0.93
C PRO A 30 7.19 -11.92 0.64
N LEU A 31 6.16 -11.12 0.37
CA LEU A 31 4.82 -11.59 0.06
C LEU A 31 4.45 -11.24 -1.39
N SER A 32 4.10 -12.26 -2.15
CA SER A 32 3.56 -12.16 -3.51
C SER A 32 2.83 -13.46 -3.85
N ARG A 33 2.12 -13.52 -4.94
CA ARG A 33 1.48 -14.78 -5.37
C ARG A 33 2.54 -15.87 -5.56
N PRO A 34 2.28 -17.13 -5.10
CA PRO A 34 1.01 -17.61 -4.56
C PRO A 34 0.80 -17.38 -3.05
N SER A 35 1.81 -16.94 -2.27
CA SER A 35 1.73 -16.81 -0.80
C SER A 35 0.76 -15.70 -0.34
N LEU A 36 0.55 -14.68 -1.16
CA LEU A 36 -0.40 -13.60 -0.91
C LEU A 36 -0.99 -13.10 -2.24
N ASP A 37 -2.30 -13.21 -2.40
CA ASP A 37 -3.08 -12.48 -3.38
C ASP A 37 -3.93 -11.42 -2.66
N LEU A 38 -3.52 -10.15 -2.79
CA LEU A 38 -4.22 -9.03 -2.17
C LEU A 38 -5.62 -8.79 -2.73
N SER A 39 -5.94 -9.34 -3.90
CA SER A 39 -7.29 -9.27 -4.45
C SER A 39 -8.26 -10.26 -3.82
N SER A 40 -7.78 -11.26 -3.07
CA SER A 40 -8.59 -12.27 -2.39
C SER A 40 -8.53 -12.05 -0.87
N PHE A 41 -9.64 -11.66 -0.25
CA PHE A 41 -9.67 -11.45 1.20
C PHE A 41 -9.43 -12.73 1.98
N ALA A 42 -9.82 -13.88 1.43
CA ALA A 42 -9.49 -15.20 2.00
C ALA A 42 -7.97 -15.44 2.02
N SER A 43 -7.26 -15.11 0.92
CA SER A 43 -5.80 -15.18 0.84
C SER A 43 -5.13 -14.22 1.83
N VAL A 44 -5.63 -12.98 1.94
CA VAL A 44 -5.12 -11.98 2.90
C VAL A 44 -5.27 -12.49 4.34
N ARG A 45 -6.44 -13.04 4.69
CA ARG A 45 -6.68 -13.61 6.03
C ARG A 45 -5.78 -14.83 6.30
N ALA A 46 -5.54 -15.68 5.31
CA ALA A 46 -4.65 -16.84 5.45
C ALA A 46 -3.19 -16.39 5.69
N ALA A 47 -2.71 -15.44 4.89
CA ALA A 47 -1.36 -14.89 5.05
C ALA A 47 -1.20 -14.18 6.40
N ALA A 48 -2.20 -13.41 6.86
CA ALA A 48 -2.17 -12.76 8.17
C ALA A 48 -2.15 -13.79 9.31
N ARG A 49 -2.93 -14.87 9.24
CA ARG A 49 -2.88 -15.96 10.25
C ARG A 49 -1.48 -16.58 10.31
N GLU A 50 -0.88 -16.87 9.16
CA GLU A 50 0.47 -17.45 9.11
C GLU A 50 1.50 -16.49 9.71
N LEU A 51 1.45 -15.19 9.36
CA LEU A 51 2.33 -14.18 9.95
C LEU A 51 2.12 -14.05 11.46
N ASN A 52 0.87 -14.06 11.94
CA ASN A 52 0.57 -14.03 13.37
C ASN A 52 1.08 -15.27 14.12
N ARG A 53 1.19 -16.40 13.43
CA ARG A 53 1.73 -17.64 14.02
C ARG A 53 3.26 -17.67 14.02
N THR A 54 3.90 -17.19 12.96
CA THR A 54 5.34 -17.40 12.70
C THR A 54 6.21 -16.16 12.92
N ALA A 55 5.68 -14.96 12.69
CA ALA A 55 6.42 -13.74 12.91
C ALA A 55 6.31 -13.32 14.39
N GLY A 56 7.43 -12.89 14.96
CA GLY A 56 7.46 -12.20 16.24
C GLY A 56 6.90 -10.78 16.10
N HIS A 57 7.71 -9.79 16.44
CA HIS A 57 7.43 -8.39 16.15
C HIS A 57 7.71 -8.07 14.68
N ILE A 58 6.87 -7.24 14.05
CA ILE A 58 7.06 -6.71 12.70
C ILE A 58 7.47 -5.23 12.83
N ASP A 59 8.73 -4.93 12.52
CA ASP A 59 9.28 -3.57 12.57
C ASP A 59 8.76 -2.68 11.43
N ALA A 60 8.48 -3.28 10.26
CA ALA A 60 7.85 -2.54 9.16
C ALA A 60 6.98 -3.43 8.27
N LEU A 61 5.84 -2.88 7.83
CA LEU A 61 4.96 -3.44 6.80
C LEU A 61 4.95 -2.50 5.60
N LEU A 62 5.45 -2.98 4.45
CA LEU A 62 5.58 -2.20 3.23
C LEU A 62 4.54 -2.65 2.20
N HIS A 63 3.54 -1.80 1.97
CA HIS A 63 2.55 -2.00 0.92
C HIS A 63 3.06 -1.45 -0.41
N ILE A 64 3.70 -2.31 -1.22
CA ILE A 64 4.28 -1.94 -2.52
C ILE A 64 3.43 -2.44 -3.69
N ALA A 65 2.69 -3.53 -3.49
CA ALA A 65 1.86 -4.13 -4.54
C ALA A 65 0.85 -3.14 -5.11
N ALA A 66 0.69 -3.17 -6.42
CA ALA A 66 -0.38 -2.47 -7.11
C ALA A 66 -0.73 -3.18 -8.42
N ALA A 67 -2.00 -3.08 -8.83
CA ALA A 67 -2.51 -3.52 -10.12
C ALA A 67 -3.09 -2.32 -10.88
N TYR A 68 -2.91 -2.31 -12.21
CA TYR A 68 -3.59 -1.42 -13.15
C TYR A 68 -4.30 -2.26 -14.19
N LEU A 69 -5.60 -2.09 -14.32
CA LEU A 69 -6.44 -2.85 -15.23
C LEU A 69 -7.15 -1.89 -16.20
N THR A 70 -7.19 -2.28 -17.46
CA THR A 70 -7.86 -1.51 -18.53
C THR A 70 -9.34 -1.85 -18.68
N ARG A 71 -9.79 -2.94 -18.06
CA ARG A 71 -11.17 -3.42 -18.10
C ARG A 71 -11.67 -3.69 -16.69
N TYR A 72 -12.96 -3.47 -16.47
CA TYR A 72 -13.60 -3.81 -15.21
C TYR A 72 -13.55 -5.32 -14.98
N GLN A 73 -13.06 -5.70 -13.80
CA GLN A 73 -13.05 -7.08 -13.32
C GLN A 73 -13.43 -7.09 -11.83
N LYS A 74 -14.04 -8.17 -11.38
CA LYS A 74 -14.32 -8.42 -9.97
C LYS A 74 -13.47 -9.57 -9.44
N ASN A 75 -13.15 -9.50 -8.17
CA ASN A 75 -12.57 -10.62 -7.43
C ASN A 75 -13.68 -11.62 -7.00
N SER A 76 -13.29 -12.66 -6.25
CA SER A 76 -14.21 -13.66 -5.68
C SER A 76 -15.23 -13.03 -4.72
N ASP A 77 -14.86 -11.94 -4.04
CA ASP A 77 -15.69 -11.24 -3.07
C ASP A 77 -16.61 -10.19 -3.76
N ARG A 78 -16.69 -10.23 -5.11
CA ARG A 78 -17.50 -9.34 -5.97
C ARG A 78 -17.09 -7.87 -5.93
N ILE A 79 -15.88 -7.57 -5.47
CA ILE A 79 -15.29 -6.23 -5.41
C ILE A 79 -14.49 -5.96 -6.70
N GLU A 80 -14.47 -4.69 -7.16
CA GLU A 80 -13.63 -4.26 -8.28
C GLU A 80 -12.15 -4.56 -7.98
N LEU A 81 -11.46 -5.15 -8.96
CA LEU A 81 -10.18 -5.81 -8.74
C LEU A 81 -9.04 -4.85 -8.38
N MET A 82 -9.01 -3.62 -8.93
CA MET A 82 -8.01 -2.61 -8.52
C MET A 82 -8.30 -2.08 -7.13
N LEU A 83 -9.57 -1.85 -6.77
CA LEU A 83 -9.96 -1.45 -5.42
C LEU A 83 -9.57 -2.51 -4.40
N ALA A 84 -9.86 -3.78 -4.69
CA ALA A 84 -9.49 -4.90 -3.83
C ALA A 84 -7.98 -5.01 -3.66
N THR A 85 -7.21 -5.03 -4.77
CA THR A 85 -5.76 -5.24 -4.73
C THR A 85 -4.98 -4.06 -4.15
N ASN A 86 -5.34 -2.83 -4.55
CA ASN A 86 -4.53 -1.64 -4.26
C ASN A 86 -4.87 -1.01 -2.91
N HIS A 87 -6.10 -1.21 -2.41
CA HIS A 87 -6.58 -0.56 -1.20
C HIS A 87 -7.11 -1.54 -0.15
N LEU A 88 -8.16 -2.31 -0.46
CA LEU A 88 -8.85 -3.12 0.55
C LEU A 88 -8.01 -4.28 1.08
N GLY A 89 -7.22 -4.96 0.23
CA GLY A 89 -6.28 -6.00 0.66
C GLY A 89 -5.20 -5.48 1.60
N PRO A 90 -4.46 -4.41 1.26
CA PRO A 90 -3.55 -3.72 2.18
C PRO A 90 -4.20 -3.23 3.47
N PHE A 91 -5.40 -2.66 3.39
CA PHE A 91 -6.20 -2.25 4.54
C PHE A 91 -6.46 -3.43 5.50
N LEU A 92 -6.99 -4.53 4.96
CA LEU A 92 -7.29 -5.74 5.73
C LEU A 92 -6.03 -6.33 6.36
N LEU A 93 -4.96 -6.50 5.57
CA LEU A 93 -3.69 -7.06 6.06
C LEU A 93 -3.12 -6.23 7.21
N THR A 94 -3.11 -4.90 7.09
CA THR A 94 -2.62 -4.00 8.14
C THR A 94 -3.38 -4.19 9.45
N ASN A 95 -4.71 -4.21 9.38
CA ASN A 95 -5.56 -4.36 10.56
C ASN A 95 -5.40 -5.73 11.23
N LEU A 96 -5.27 -6.80 10.45
CA LEU A 96 -5.06 -8.16 10.96
C LEU A 96 -3.66 -8.38 11.59
N LEU A 97 -2.69 -7.52 11.26
CA LEU A 97 -1.32 -7.58 11.81
C LEU A 97 -1.08 -6.54 12.91
N ARG A 98 -2.12 -5.84 13.38
CA ARG A 98 -2.00 -4.79 14.40
C ARG A 98 -1.12 -5.18 15.59
N ASP A 99 -1.37 -6.33 16.18
CA ASP A 99 -0.68 -6.76 17.39
C ASP A 99 0.78 -7.16 17.15
N ARG A 100 1.15 -7.48 15.91
CA ARG A 100 2.53 -7.72 15.49
C ARG A 100 3.29 -6.43 15.15
N LEU A 101 2.57 -5.37 14.80
CA LEU A 101 3.12 -4.04 14.49
C LEU A 101 3.24 -3.15 15.72
N ALA A 102 2.56 -3.47 16.83
CA ALA A 102 2.54 -2.64 18.04
C ALA A 102 3.95 -2.32 18.57
N ARG A 103 4.08 -1.18 19.28
CA ARG A 103 5.32 -0.73 19.93
C ARG A 103 6.47 -0.38 18.96
N GLY A 104 6.22 0.57 18.08
CA GLY A 104 7.23 1.16 17.20
C GLY A 104 7.22 0.65 15.76
N GLY A 105 6.34 -0.29 15.41
CA GLY A 105 6.19 -0.74 14.03
C GLY A 105 5.78 0.37 13.08
N ARG A 106 6.20 0.25 11.81
CA ARG A 106 5.93 1.25 10.77
C ARG A 106 5.16 0.63 9.61
N VAL A 107 4.10 1.31 9.19
CA VAL A 107 3.36 0.96 7.97
C VAL A 107 3.67 2.00 6.90
N ILE A 108 4.17 1.55 5.76
CA ILE A 108 4.47 2.45 4.65
C ILE A 108 3.69 2.01 3.41
N THR A 109 2.84 2.91 2.93
CA THR A 109 2.01 2.67 1.77
C THR A 109 2.57 3.36 0.54
N VAL A 110 2.99 2.58 -0.46
CA VAL A 110 3.47 3.11 -1.75
C VAL A 110 2.28 3.57 -2.58
N THR A 111 2.25 4.87 -2.86
CA THR A 111 1.15 5.52 -3.57
C THR A 111 1.66 6.63 -4.51
N ALA A 112 0.74 7.45 -5.03
CA ALA A 112 1.04 8.59 -5.90
C ALA A 112 0.20 9.80 -5.47
N PRO A 113 0.63 11.04 -5.81
CA PRO A 113 -0.13 12.26 -5.51
C PRO A 113 -1.39 12.33 -6.40
N SER A 114 -2.43 11.59 -6.02
CA SER A 114 -3.72 11.61 -6.72
C SER A 114 -4.73 12.42 -5.94
N GLY A 115 -5.29 13.44 -6.60
CA GLY A 115 -6.42 14.22 -6.12
C GLY A 115 -7.79 13.67 -6.58
N THR A 116 -7.81 12.47 -7.17
CA THR A 116 -9.05 11.84 -7.63
C THR A 116 -9.99 11.63 -6.45
N HIS A 117 -11.23 12.07 -6.59
CA HIS A 117 -12.26 11.85 -5.57
C HIS A 117 -12.52 10.34 -5.39
N VAL A 118 -12.55 9.91 -4.13
CA VAL A 118 -12.80 8.51 -3.77
C VAL A 118 -14.27 8.34 -3.46
N ASP A 119 -14.99 7.74 -4.38
CA ASP A 119 -16.38 7.30 -4.25
C ASP A 119 -16.39 5.78 -4.44
N ILE A 120 -16.55 5.04 -3.35
CA ILE A 120 -16.49 3.57 -3.39
C ILE A 120 -17.65 2.98 -4.20
N ASP A 121 -18.84 3.54 -4.10
CA ASP A 121 -19.99 3.03 -4.84
C ASP A 121 -19.80 3.20 -6.35
N ARG A 122 -19.17 4.32 -6.77
CA ARG A 122 -18.72 4.50 -8.15
C ARG A 122 -17.67 3.49 -8.57
N LEU A 123 -16.70 3.17 -7.70
CA LEU A 123 -15.65 2.21 -8.02
C LEU A 123 -16.19 0.78 -8.15
N LEU A 124 -17.28 0.46 -7.46
CA LEU A 124 -17.96 -0.83 -7.54
C LEU A 124 -18.89 -0.95 -8.74
N ASP A 125 -19.25 0.17 -9.38
CA ASP A 125 -20.16 0.23 -10.50
C ASP A 125 -19.43 -0.02 -11.83
N ARG A 126 -19.80 -1.10 -12.52
CA ARG A 126 -19.22 -1.48 -13.81
C ARG A 126 -19.43 -0.43 -14.90
N ASP A 127 -20.62 0.16 -14.95
CA ASP A 127 -21.01 1.09 -16.03
C ASP A 127 -20.31 2.44 -15.88
N ARG A 128 -19.84 2.75 -14.68
CA ARG A 128 -19.07 3.97 -14.36
C ARG A 128 -17.55 3.74 -14.35
N PHE A 129 -17.09 2.53 -14.72
CA PHE A 129 -15.68 2.20 -14.68
C PHE A 129 -14.86 3.01 -15.68
N SER A 130 -13.75 3.54 -15.20
CA SER A 130 -12.71 4.15 -16.00
C SER A 130 -11.35 3.74 -15.41
N ALA A 131 -10.53 3.08 -16.19
CA ALA A 131 -9.24 2.56 -15.74
C ALA A 131 -8.36 3.63 -15.07
N PHE A 132 -8.26 4.81 -15.68
CA PHE A 132 -7.49 5.92 -15.14
C PHE A 132 -8.10 6.49 -13.86
N HIS A 133 -9.43 6.71 -13.83
CA HIS A 133 -10.13 7.20 -12.65
C HIS A 133 -10.03 6.20 -11.51
N SER A 134 -10.33 4.91 -11.76
CA SER A 134 -10.33 3.87 -10.73
C SER A 134 -8.91 3.70 -10.13
N PHE A 135 -7.88 3.68 -10.98
CA PHE A 135 -6.51 3.64 -10.49
C PHE A 135 -6.15 4.88 -9.66
N GLY A 136 -6.46 6.08 -10.16
CA GLY A 136 -6.24 7.33 -9.44
C GLY A 136 -6.97 7.36 -8.10
N ALA A 137 -8.23 6.90 -8.06
CA ALA A 137 -9.02 6.81 -6.84
C ALA A 137 -8.40 5.83 -5.82
N THR A 138 -7.86 4.68 -6.26
CA THR A 138 -7.14 3.77 -5.32
C THR A 138 -5.88 4.41 -4.75
N LYS A 139 -5.19 5.28 -5.51
CA LYS A 139 -4.01 6.00 -4.99
C LYS A 139 -4.40 7.09 -4.00
N ALA A 140 -5.49 7.81 -4.24
CA ALA A 140 -6.06 8.75 -3.28
C ALA A 140 -6.57 8.02 -2.01
N ALA A 141 -7.25 6.87 -2.16
CA ALA A 141 -7.70 6.03 -1.05
C ALA A 141 -6.53 5.59 -0.15
N ASN A 142 -5.38 5.29 -0.73
CA ASN A 142 -4.18 4.94 0.02
C ASN A 142 -3.60 6.12 0.83
N LEU A 143 -3.73 7.36 0.35
CA LEU A 143 -3.37 8.55 1.14
C LEU A 143 -4.35 8.75 2.30
N LEU A 144 -5.67 8.72 2.02
CA LEU A 144 -6.71 8.81 3.04
C LEU A 144 -6.54 7.73 4.13
N PHE A 145 -6.34 6.48 3.72
CA PHE A 145 -6.06 5.35 4.60
C PHE A 145 -4.84 5.59 5.48
N THR A 146 -3.73 6.03 4.88
CA THR A 146 -2.47 6.24 5.62
C THR A 146 -2.62 7.31 6.69
N PHE A 147 -3.31 8.41 6.39
CA PHE A 147 -3.51 9.50 7.34
C PHE A 147 -4.49 9.12 8.46
N GLU A 148 -5.55 8.36 8.14
CA GLU A 148 -6.46 7.83 9.16
C GLU A 148 -5.74 6.80 10.03
N LEU A 149 -4.97 5.89 9.43
CA LEU A 149 -4.17 4.92 10.18
C LEU A 149 -3.20 5.60 11.13
N ALA A 150 -2.53 6.67 10.70
CA ALA A 150 -1.60 7.42 11.55
C ALA A 150 -2.25 7.95 12.83
N ARG A 151 -3.53 8.38 12.76
CA ARG A 151 -4.30 8.82 13.94
C ARG A 151 -4.75 7.65 14.80
N ARG A 152 -5.32 6.63 14.19
CA ARG A 152 -5.88 5.47 14.91
C ARG A 152 -4.79 4.65 15.59
N ALA A 153 -3.68 4.43 14.90
CA ALA A 153 -2.61 3.55 15.34
C ALA A 153 -1.70 4.16 16.42
N SER A 154 -1.86 5.44 16.75
CA SER A 154 -1.03 6.14 17.75
C SER A 154 -1.07 5.45 19.14
N ARG A 155 -2.21 4.94 19.54
CA ARG A 155 -2.39 4.24 20.84
C ARG A 155 -1.66 2.89 20.92
N TRP A 156 -1.27 2.31 19.78
CA TRP A 156 -0.43 1.11 19.70
C TRP A 156 1.03 1.42 19.41
N ASP A 157 1.37 2.71 19.38
CA ASP A 157 2.70 3.18 19.02
C ASP A 157 3.14 2.72 17.63
N VAL A 158 2.21 2.66 16.67
CA VAL A 158 2.48 2.35 15.26
C VAL A 158 2.52 3.64 14.45
N ARG A 159 3.49 3.74 13.55
CA ARG A 159 3.67 4.88 12.65
C ARG A 159 3.21 4.54 11.25
N ALA A 160 2.45 5.42 10.62
CA ALA A 160 1.97 5.23 9.24
C ALA A 160 2.36 6.41 8.36
N ASN A 161 3.00 6.12 7.21
CA ASN A 161 3.41 7.14 6.25
C ASN A 161 3.14 6.66 4.82
N ALA A 162 2.92 7.61 3.92
CA ALA A 162 2.80 7.36 2.49
C ALA A 162 4.13 7.64 1.79
N PHE A 163 4.42 6.90 0.72
CA PHE A 163 5.62 7.05 -0.08
C PHE A 163 5.30 7.10 -1.57
N HIS A 164 5.83 8.12 -2.27
CA HIS A 164 5.75 8.25 -3.71
C HIS A 164 7.09 7.88 -4.35
N PRO A 165 7.17 6.76 -5.10
CA PRO A 165 8.42 6.29 -5.69
C PRO A 165 8.85 7.11 -6.93
N GLY A 166 8.01 8.03 -7.40
CA GLY A 166 8.17 8.65 -8.72
C GLY A 166 7.71 7.73 -9.85
N ILE A 167 8.13 8.04 -11.07
CA ILE A 167 7.90 7.18 -12.24
C ILE A 167 9.05 6.17 -12.30
N VAL A 168 8.74 4.90 -12.04
CA VAL A 168 9.71 3.80 -12.04
C VAL A 168 9.42 2.90 -13.23
N ARG A 169 10.47 2.40 -13.89
CA ARG A 169 10.32 1.35 -14.92
C ARG A 169 9.70 0.12 -14.29
N SER A 170 8.49 -0.21 -14.69
CA SER A 170 7.76 -1.35 -14.15
C SER A 170 6.79 -1.91 -15.18
N GLN A 171 6.32 -3.13 -14.92
CA GLN A 171 5.27 -3.75 -15.73
C GLN A 171 3.85 -3.37 -15.27
N LEU A 172 3.70 -2.37 -14.40
CA LEU A 172 2.40 -1.96 -13.86
C LEU A 172 1.40 -1.59 -14.97
N ALA A 173 1.87 -0.92 -16.03
CA ALA A 173 1.04 -0.55 -17.16
C ALA A 173 1.17 -1.55 -18.34
N ARG A 174 1.53 -2.81 -18.09
CA ARG A 174 1.73 -3.82 -19.16
C ARG A 174 0.51 -3.94 -20.07
N ASP A 175 -0.68 -3.91 -19.49
CA ASP A 175 -1.95 -4.02 -20.19
C ASP A 175 -2.56 -2.65 -20.54
N GLY A 176 -1.83 -1.56 -20.27
CA GLY A 176 -2.24 -0.18 -20.56
C GLY A 176 -1.95 0.26 -21.99
N PRO A 177 -2.34 1.51 -22.34
CA PRO A 177 -2.07 2.10 -23.66
C PRO A 177 -0.58 2.03 -24.02
N ARG A 178 -0.27 1.72 -25.29
CA ARG A 178 1.11 1.62 -25.79
C ARG A 178 1.96 2.84 -25.44
N VAL A 179 1.38 4.03 -25.52
CA VAL A 179 2.06 5.30 -25.20
C VAL A 179 2.47 5.36 -23.73
N ALA A 180 1.59 4.97 -22.80
CA ALA A 180 1.90 4.94 -21.38
C ALA A 180 2.99 3.92 -21.05
N ARG A 181 2.95 2.75 -21.69
CA ARG A 181 3.97 1.71 -21.55
C ARG A 181 5.34 2.18 -22.07
N LEU A 182 5.38 2.79 -23.26
CA LEU A 182 6.61 3.35 -23.82
C LEU A 182 7.15 4.49 -22.95
N ALA A 183 6.30 5.41 -22.50
CA ALA A 183 6.71 6.48 -21.60
C ALA A 183 7.35 5.94 -20.30
N MET A 184 6.77 4.89 -19.70
CA MET A 184 7.35 4.26 -18.49
C MET A 184 8.68 3.56 -18.80
N GLN A 185 8.86 2.98 -19.98
CA GLN A 185 10.13 2.36 -20.39
C GLN A 185 11.23 3.39 -20.64
N TRP A 186 10.91 4.51 -21.27
CA TRP A 186 11.89 5.53 -21.68
C TRP A 186 12.20 6.52 -20.57
N PHE A 187 11.20 6.95 -19.80
CA PHE A 187 11.33 7.99 -18.77
C PHE A 187 11.31 7.45 -17.35
N GLY A 188 10.98 6.16 -17.17
CA GLY A 188 10.99 5.53 -15.86
C GLY A 188 12.41 5.42 -15.30
N ARG A 189 12.59 5.80 -14.04
CA ARG A 189 13.86 5.66 -13.32
C ARG A 189 14.08 4.21 -12.90
N ASP A 190 15.33 3.87 -12.62
CA ASP A 190 15.68 2.64 -11.91
C ASP A 190 15.02 2.59 -10.53
N ALA A 191 14.67 1.38 -10.08
CA ALA A 191 13.98 1.17 -8.82
C ALA A 191 14.90 1.26 -7.59
N SER A 192 16.21 1.25 -7.76
CA SER A 192 17.20 1.19 -6.66
C SER A 192 17.10 2.40 -5.74
N ARG A 193 17.03 3.61 -6.31
CA ARG A 193 16.93 4.82 -5.48
C ARG A 193 15.61 4.91 -4.71
N PRO A 194 14.43 4.73 -5.33
CA PRO A 194 13.18 4.63 -4.59
C PRO A 194 13.16 3.54 -3.52
N ALA A 195 13.82 2.41 -3.77
CA ALA A 195 13.94 1.33 -2.78
C ALA A 195 14.79 1.75 -1.57
N GLN A 196 15.91 2.42 -1.79
CA GLN A 196 16.73 2.97 -0.70
C GLN A 196 15.94 3.98 0.15
N ASP A 197 15.29 4.95 -0.49
CA ASP A 197 14.46 5.96 0.20
C ASP A 197 13.33 5.31 1.02
N LEU A 198 12.68 4.26 0.47
CA LEU A 198 11.63 3.51 1.14
C LEU A 198 12.17 2.75 2.36
N VAL A 199 13.33 2.10 2.23
CA VAL A 199 13.98 1.37 3.34
C VAL A 199 14.49 2.35 4.41
N ASP A 200 14.98 3.53 4.03
CA ASP A 200 15.33 4.58 4.99
C ASP A 200 14.11 5.01 5.80
N LEU A 201 12.98 5.26 5.14
CA LEU A 201 11.73 5.60 5.81
C LEU A 201 11.25 4.48 6.74
N ALA A 202 11.45 3.22 6.34
CA ALA A 202 11.05 2.06 7.10
C ALA A 202 11.92 1.80 8.34
N LEU A 203 13.24 1.96 8.25
CA LEU A 203 14.16 1.47 9.28
C LEU A 203 15.03 2.52 9.93
N SER A 204 15.25 3.68 9.29
CA SER A 204 16.15 4.70 9.85
C SER A 204 15.62 5.25 11.19
N PRO A 205 16.48 5.39 12.21
CA PRO A 205 16.13 6.06 13.46
C PRO A 205 15.66 7.51 13.24
N ALA A 206 16.15 8.19 12.20
CA ALA A 206 15.74 9.54 11.85
C ALA A 206 14.23 9.68 11.57
N HIS A 207 13.57 8.57 11.24
CA HIS A 207 12.13 8.52 10.96
C HIS A 207 11.33 7.81 12.07
N ALA A 208 11.94 7.48 13.22
CA ALA A 208 11.28 6.71 14.28
C ALA A 208 10.00 7.38 14.81
N GLY A 209 9.99 8.70 14.96
CA GLY A 209 8.82 9.47 15.40
C GLY A 209 7.92 9.97 14.27
N THR A 210 8.21 9.63 13.01
CA THR A 210 7.52 10.21 11.86
C THR A 210 6.23 9.43 11.55
N THR A 211 5.09 10.11 11.54
CA THR A 211 3.78 9.53 11.21
C THR A 211 2.87 10.56 10.56
N GLY A 212 1.97 10.12 9.67
CA GLY A 212 0.99 10.97 9.00
C GLY A 212 1.59 11.86 7.90
N TRP A 213 2.71 11.46 7.30
CA TRP A 213 3.38 12.23 6.25
C TRP A 213 3.41 11.51 4.91
N PHE A 214 3.56 12.32 3.86
CA PHE A 214 3.76 11.85 2.50
C PHE A 214 5.18 12.19 2.04
N PHE A 215 5.91 11.19 1.53
CA PHE A 215 7.33 11.31 1.17
C PHE A 215 7.60 11.06 -0.30
N LYS A 216 8.62 11.73 -0.84
CA LYS A 216 9.23 11.47 -2.14
C LYS A 216 10.71 11.80 -2.10
N GLY A 217 11.58 10.89 -2.52
CA GLY A 217 13.03 11.12 -2.57
C GLY A 217 13.61 11.53 -1.21
N GLY A 218 13.18 10.89 -0.12
CA GLY A 218 13.62 11.20 1.25
C GLY A 218 13.06 12.50 1.84
N ARG A 219 12.21 13.24 1.10
CA ARG A 219 11.65 14.54 1.55
C ARG A 219 10.14 14.43 1.75
N ARG A 220 9.61 15.19 2.71
CA ARG A 220 8.17 15.40 2.86
C ARG A 220 7.66 16.22 1.68
N ILE A 221 6.50 15.82 1.15
CA ILE A 221 5.78 16.54 0.10
C ILE A 221 4.34 16.77 0.54
N GLU A 222 3.72 17.83 0.00
CA GLU A 222 2.32 18.11 0.27
C GLU A 222 1.42 17.11 -0.45
N PRO A 223 0.50 16.45 0.27
CA PRO A 223 -0.51 15.62 -0.36
C PRO A 223 -1.59 16.47 -1.03
N PRO A 224 -2.33 15.92 -2.01
CA PRO A 224 -3.50 16.60 -2.57
C PRO A 224 -4.51 17.01 -1.48
N ARG A 225 -5.02 18.24 -1.53
CA ARG A 225 -5.93 18.79 -0.51
C ARG A 225 -7.15 17.91 -0.24
N SER A 226 -7.69 17.27 -1.27
CA SER A 226 -8.82 16.34 -1.15
C SER A 226 -8.56 15.17 -0.20
N THR A 227 -7.29 14.75 -0.04
CA THR A 227 -6.90 13.64 0.83
C THR A 227 -6.66 14.06 2.29
N MET A 228 -6.68 15.36 2.58
CA MET A 228 -6.48 15.90 3.93
C MET A 228 -7.80 16.07 4.70
N ASN A 229 -8.94 15.80 4.08
CA ASN A 229 -10.24 15.89 4.74
C ASN A 229 -10.42 14.71 5.72
N VAL A 230 -10.45 15.03 7.01
CA VAL A 230 -10.55 14.05 8.11
C VAL A 230 -11.86 13.27 8.07
N VAL A 231 -12.96 13.92 7.63
CA VAL A 231 -14.26 13.24 7.51
C VAL A 231 -14.19 12.18 6.42
N HIS A 232 -13.68 12.52 5.24
CA HIS A 232 -13.52 11.53 4.15
C HIS A 232 -12.55 10.40 4.51
N GLN A 233 -11.52 10.67 5.33
CA GLN A 233 -10.61 9.64 5.82
C GLN A 233 -11.33 8.64 6.71
N ALA A 234 -12.17 9.13 7.63
CA ALA A 234 -12.95 8.29 8.54
C ALA A 234 -14.08 7.52 7.81
N GLU A 235 -14.76 8.17 6.85
CA GLU A 235 -15.79 7.54 6.01
C GLU A 235 -15.20 6.41 5.16
N LEU A 236 -14.06 6.65 4.49
CA LEU A 236 -13.35 5.62 3.72
C LEU A 236 -12.95 4.44 4.61
N TRP A 237 -12.42 4.72 5.80
CA TRP A 237 -12.06 3.67 6.76
C TRP A 237 -13.26 2.81 7.11
N LYS A 238 -14.36 3.43 7.51
CA LYS A 238 -15.61 2.74 7.87
C LYS A 238 -16.09 1.86 6.71
N ARG A 239 -16.18 2.43 5.51
CA ARG A 239 -16.66 1.70 4.32
C ARG A 239 -15.71 0.57 3.93
N SER A 240 -14.40 0.77 4.06
CA SER A 240 -13.41 -0.28 3.82
C SER A 240 -13.56 -1.42 4.83
N ALA A 241 -13.77 -1.13 6.11
CA ALA A 241 -13.98 -2.14 7.15
C ALA A 241 -15.24 -2.98 6.88
N GLU A 242 -16.35 -2.33 6.47
CA GLU A 242 -17.59 -3.02 6.08
C GLU A 242 -17.35 -3.98 4.90
N LEU A 243 -16.68 -3.51 3.84
CA LEU A 243 -16.44 -4.30 2.63
C LEU A 243 -15.52 -5.51 2.84
N VAL A 244 -14.63 -5.44 3.79
CA VAL A 244 -13.73 -6.57 4.11
C VAL A 244 -14.18 -7.34 5.35
N GLU A 245 -15.37 -7.03 5.88
CA GLU A 245 -15.93 -7.70 7.07
C GLU A 245 -14.92 -7.71 8.23
N LEU A 246 -14.40 -6.54 8.56
CA LEU A 246 -13.41 -6.38 9.62
C LEU A 246 -14.13 -6.25 10.97
N GLU A 247 -14.00 -7.27 11.84
CA GLU A 247 -14.59 -7.28 13.18
C GLU A 247 -13.81 -6.40 14.17
N SER A 248 -12.47 -6.41 14.07
CA SER A 248 -11.58 -5.64 14.93
C SER A 248 -10.32 -5.18 14.19
N GLY A 249 -9.79 -4.01 14.54
CA GLY A 249 -8.62 -3.43 13.90
C GLY A 249 -8.06 -2.25 14.71
N PHE A 250 -7.32 -1.35 14.06
CA PHE A 250 -6.85 -0.10 14.62
C PHE A 250 -7.98 0.86 15.02
#